data_8e078bc6be958cd08579949ba861598f
#
_entry.id   8e078bc6be958cd08579949ba861598f
#
_cell.length_a   1.000
_cell.length_b   1.000
_cell.length_c   1.000
_cell.angle_alpha   90.00
_cell.angle_beta   90.00
_cell.angle_gamma   90.00
#
_symmetry.space_group_name_H-M   'P 1'
#
loop_
_entity.id
_entity.type
_entity.pdbx_description
1 polymer ?
#
loop_
_entity_poly.entity_id
_entity_poly.type
_entity_poly.pdbx_seq_one_letter_code
_entity_poly.pdbx_strand_id
1 'polypeptide(L)' 'MLSLRDFIDMCDLTEEEVTAIAEKEKLPPIIAAQIGCALLRTERGVEYIRDVLKNRAEQAVDRGDMETAALRLRTYEEFR' A
#
# COMPACT_ATOMS: atom_id res chain seq x y z
N MET A 1 1.36 14.08 -19.22
CA MET A 1 1.97 13.58 -17.97
C MET A 1 0.95 12.78 -17.17
N LEU A 2 1.31 11.62 -16.68
CA LEU A 2 0.41 10.82 -15.88
C LEU A 2 0.32 11.37 -14.46
N SER A 3 -0.90 11.44 -13.94
CA SER A 3 -1.15 11.84 -12.56
C SER A 3 -1.07 10.60 -11.66
N LEU A 4 -1.08 10.85 -10.35
CA LEU A 4 -1.15 9.75 -9.37
C LEU A 4 -2.36 8.88 -9.61
N ARG A 5 -3.53 9.49 -9.88
CA ARG A 5 -4.75 8.75 -10.14
C ARG A 5 -4.62 7.85 -11.37
N ASP A 6 -3.93 8.33 -12.40
CA ASP A 6 -3.72 7.53 -13.60
C ASP A 6 -2.90 6.28 -13.29
N PHE A 7 -1.85 6.40 -12.47
CA PHE A 7 -1.06 5.24 -12.06
C PHE A 7 -1.89 4.25 -11.26
N ILE A 8 -2.70 4.75 -10.32
CA ILE A 8 -3.55 3.90 -9.50
C ILE A 8 -4.51 3.11 -10.39
N ASP A 9 -5.16 3.79 -11.34
CA ASP A 9 -6.13 3.14 -12.23
C ASP A 9 -5.46 2.13 -13.18
N MET A 10 -4.31 2.49 -13.75
CA MET A 10 -3.60 1.62 -14.68
C MET A 10 -3.03 0.38 -14.04
N CYS A 11 -2.59 0.47 -12.81
CA CYS A 11 -1.87 -0.61 -12.15
C CYS A 11 -2.71 -1.39 -11.15
N ASP A 12 -4.01 -1.10 -11.11
CA ASP A 12 -4.92 -1.80 -10.21
C ASP A 12 -4.52 -1.67 -8.75
N LEU A 13 -3.99 -0.50 -8.40
CA LEU A 13 -3.62 -0.15 -7.03
C LEU A 13 -4.76 0.63 -6.39
N THR A 14 -4.81 0.61 -5.06
CA THR A 14 -5.69 1.50 -4.31
C THR A 14 -4.87 2.63 -3.71
N GLU A 15 -5.55 3.72 -3.34
CA GLU A 15 -4.87 4.83 -2.67
C GLU A 15 -4.24 4.37 -1.35
N GLU A 16 -4.89 3.46 -0.65
CA GLU A 16 -4.38 2.92 0.61
C GLU A 16 -3.07 2.19 0.41
N GLU A 17 -2.97 1.41 -0.66
CA GLU A 17 -1.75 0.67 -0.98
C GLU A 17 -0.61 1.61 -1.33
N VAL A 18 -0.91 2.64 -2.13
CA VAL A 18 0.11 3.64 -2.48
C VAL A 18 0.58 4.39 -1.24
N THR A 19 -0.37 4.79 -0.39
CA THR A 19 -0.04 5.48 0.86
C THR A 19 0.86 4.61 1.74
N ALA A 20 0.56 3.31 1.82
CA ALA A 20 1.36 2.38 2.62
C ALA A 20 2.82 2.33 2.13
N ILE A 21 3.01 2.23 0.82
CA ILE A 21 4.35 2.19 0.23
C ILE A 21 5.06 3.53 0.44
N ALA A 22 4.35 4.63 0.21
CA ALA A 22 4.91 5.97 0.34
C ALA A 22 5.43 6.21 1.76
N GLU A 23 4.66 5.83 2.76
CA GLU A 23 5.06 6.01 4.16
C GLU A 23 6.21 5.08 4.54
N LYS A 24 6.15 3.83 4.10
CA LYS A 24 7.20 2.85 4.40
C LYS A 24 8.53 3.26 3.81
N GLU A 25 8.54 3.68 2.56
CA GLU A 25 9.76 4.03 1.85
C GLU A 25 10.12 5.51 1.94
N LYS A 26 9.25 6.30 2.57
CA LYS A 26 9.44 7.76 2.73
C LYS A 26 9.59 8.45 1.39
N LEU A 27 8.66 8.15 0.48
CA LEU A 27 8.67 8.66 -0.88
C LEU A 27 7.39 9.43 -1.18
N PRO A 28 7.44 10.36 -2.15
CA PRO A 28 6.22 11.02 -2.62
C PRO A 28 5.25 9.97 -3.19
N PRO A 29 3.94 10.21 -3.07
CA PRO A 29 2.95 9.23 -3.55
C PRO A 29 3.10 8.83 -5.02
N ILE A 30 3.46 9.78 -5.90
CA ILE A 30 3.61 9.46 -7.33
C ILE A 30 4.75 8.47 -7.56
N ILE A 31 5.84 8.61 -6.80
CA ILE A 31 6.97 7.69 -6.89
C ILE A 31 6.58 6.34 -6.29
N ALA A 32 5.87 6.36 -5.17
CA ALA A 32 5.39 5.12 -4.54
C ALA A 32 4.46 4.36 -5.49
N ALA A 33 3.60 5.06 -6.23
CA ALA A 33 2.70 4.42 -7.20
C ALA A 33 3.50 3.75 -8.32
N GLN A 34 4.55 4.39 -8.82
CA GLN A 34 5.40 3.81 -9.85
C GLN A 34 6.08 2.53 -9.36
N ILE A 35 6.60 2.58 -8.13
CA ILE A 35 7.23 1.42 -7.52
C ILE A 35 6.19 0.31 -7.31
N GLY A 36 5.01 0.67 -6.82
CA GLY A 36 3.92 -0.29 -6.63
C GLY A 36 3.54 -1.01 -7.92
N CYS A 37 3.45 -0.28 -9.02
CA CYS A 37 3.19 -0.88 -10.33
C CYS A 37 4.22 -1.93 -10.68
N ALA A 38 5.50 -1.61 -10.48
CA ALA A 38 6.59 -2.54 -10.78
C ALA A 38 6.52 -3.76 -9.87
N LEU A 39 6.24 -3.54 -8.59
CA LEU A 39 6.17 -4.63 -7.61
C LEU A 39 5.07 -5.62 -7.93
N LEU A 40 3.93 -5.15 -8.44
CA LEU A 40 2.81 -6.03 -8.75
C LEU A 40 3.10 -7.02 -9.88
N ARG A 41 4.20 -6.83 -10.60
CA ARG A 41 4.56 -7.69 -11.72
C ARG A 41 5.26 -8.98 -11.29
N THR A 42 5.68 -9.08 -10.04
CA THR A 42 6.38 -10.27 -9.54
C THR A 42 5.74 -10.77 -8.27
N GLU A 43 5.91 -12.06 -8.00
CA GLU A 43 5.39 -12.64 -6.76
C GLU A 43 6.08 -12.05 -5.53
N ARG A 44 7.39 -11.80 -5.63
CA ARG A 44 8.13 -11.17 -4.54
C ARG A 44 7.63 -9.78 -4.25
N GLY A 45 7.31 -9.03 -5.30
CA GLY A 45 6.76 -7.69 -5.14
C GLY A 45 5.41 -7.70 -4.46
N VAL A 46 4.55 -8.66 -4.86
CA VAL A 46 3.23 -8.82 -4.24
C VAL A 46 3.40 -9.16 -2.75
N GLU A 47 4.31 -10.07 -2.43
CA GLU A 47 4.58 -10.44 -1.03
C GLU A 47 5.10 -9.25 -0.24
N TYR A 48 5.96 -8.44 -0.84
CA TYR A 48 6.48 -7.24 -0.20
C TYR A 48 5.34 -6.28 0.19
N ILE A 49 4.44 -6.01 -0.76
CA ILE A 49 3.31 -5.12 -0.51
C ILE A 49 2.41 -5.70 0.59
N ARG A 50 2.15 -7.01 0.53
CA ARG A 50 1.34 -7.67 1.54
C ARG A 50 1.95 -7.51 2.93
N ASP A 51 3.26 -7.67 3.05
CA ASP A 51 3.96 -7.51 4.33
C ASP A 51 3.88 -6.05 4.82
N VAL A 52 4.02 -5.09 3.92
CA VAL A 52 3.89 -3.67 4.29
C VAL A 52 2.49 -3.39 4.85
N LEU A 53 1.46 -3.90 4.19
CA LEU A 53 0.08 -3.69 4.64
C LEU A 53 -0.17 -4.36 5.99
N LYS A 54 0.35 -5.57 6.17
CA LYS A 54 0.21 -6.29 7.43
C LYS A 54 0.90 -5.53 8.57
N ASN A 55 2.12 -5.09 8.36
CA ASN A 55 2.88 -4.37 9.38
C ASN A 55 2.19 -3.06 9.75
N ARG A 56 1.60 -2.35 8.79
CA ARG A 56 0.86 -1.12 9.08
C ARG A 56 -0.33 -1.38 9.99
N ALA A 57 -1.06 -2.47 9.73
CA ALA A 57 -2.20 -2.84 10.58
C ALA A 57 -1.73 -3.19 11.98
N GLU A 58 -0.65 -3.95 12.11
CA GLU A 58 -0.09 -4.31 13.41
C GLU A 58 0.38 -3.09 14.20
N GLN A 59 0.99 -2.13 13.52
CA GLN A 59 1.43 -0.89 14.17
C GLN A 59 0.25 -0.10 14.74
N ALA A 60 -0.87 -0.06 14.03
CA ALA A 60 -2.05 0.63 14.52
C ALA A 60 -2.63 -0.08 15.75
N VAL A 61 -2.63 -1.41 15.76
CA VAL A 61 -3.05 -2.19 16.93
C VAL A 61 -2.15 -1.89 18.12
N ASP A 62 -0.84 -1.86 17.91
CA ASP A 62 0.11 -1.60 18.99
C ASP A 62 -0.07 -0.22 19.60
N ARG A 63 -0.49 0.77 18.79
CA ARG A 63 -0.77 2.10 19.31
C ARG A 63 -2.14 2.22 19.99
N GLY A 64 -2.93 1.17 19.90
CA GLY A 64 -4.29 1.19 20.44
C GLY A 64 -5.29 1.93 19.57
N ASP A 65 -4.92 2.28 18.34
CA ASP A 65 -5.81 2.98 17.40
C ASP A 65 -6.61 1.93 16.62
N MET A 66 -7.65 1.43 17.25
CA MET A 66 -8.41 0.31 16.71
C MET A 66 -9.20 0.68 15.46
N GLU A 67 -9.61 1.93 15.34
CA GLU A 67 -10.32 2.40 14.16
C GLU A 67 -9.42 2.35 12.92
N THR A 68 -8.22 2.90 13.04
CA THR A 68 -7.22 2.85 11.98
C THR A 68 -6.79 1.41 11.70
N ALA A 69 -6.63 0.61 12.76
CA ALA A 69 -6.24 -0.80 12.62
C ALA A 69 -7.26 -1.56 11.79
N ALA A 70 -8.54 -1.33 12.03
CA ALA A 70 -9.61 -2.01 11.26
C ALA A 70 -9.55 -1.65 9.79
N LEU A 71 -9.33 -0.37 9.46
CA LEU A 71 -9.22 0.08 8.08
C LEU A 71 -8.00 -0.53 7.38
N ARG A 72 -6.88 -0.54 8.07
CA ARG A 72 -5.64 -1.10 7.51
C ARG A 72 -5.72 -2.61 7.36
N LEU A 73 -6.37 -3.29 8.28
CA LEU A 73 -6.57 -4.73 8.19
C LEU A 73 -7.45 -5.08 6.99
N ARG A 74 -8.50 -4.29 6.77
CA ARG A 74 -9.36 -4.50 5.60
C ARG A 74 -8.55 -4.36 4.30
N THR A 75 -7.71 -3.33 4.20
CA THR A 75 -6.86 -3.13 3.03
C THR A 75 -5.97 -4.36 2.80
N TYR A 76 -5.39 -4.87 3.88
CA TYR A 76 -4.55 -6.07 3.81
C TYR A 76 -5.36 -7.29 3.34
N GLU A 77 -6.55 -7.49 3.88
CA GLU A 77 -7.38 -8.63 3.53
C GLU A 77 -7.91 -8.57 2.11
N GLU A 78 -8.15 -7.38 1.58
CA GLU A 78 -8.64 -7.20 0.21
C GLU A 78 -7.52 -7.21 -0.82
N PHE A 79 -6.28 -7.19 -0.39
CA PHE A 79 -5.15 -7.26 -1.29
C PHE A 79 -4.98 -8.71 -1.77
N ARG A 80 -4.44 -8.87 -2.98
CA ARG A 80 -4.29 -10.17 -3.65
C ARG A 80 -3.69 -11.25 -2.80
#